data_762009bc7a27c990b6ea1670a5202ae4
#
_entry.id   762009bc7a27c990b6ea1670a5202ae4
#
_cell.length_a   1.000
_cell.length_b   1.000
_cell.length_c   1.000
_cell.angle_alpha   90.00
_cell.angle_beta   90.00
_cell.angle_gamma   90.00
#
_symmetry.space_group_name_H-M   'P 1'
#
loop_
_entity.id
_entity.type
_entity.pdbx_description
1 polymer ?
#
loop_
_entity_poly.entity_id
_entity_poly.type
_entity_poly.pdbx_seq_one_letter_code
_entity_poly.pdbx_strand_id
1 'polypeptide(L)'
;ADTVSLSLDETSVGGHTGILNGSLEQALATVFELPGYVGHSAEGALPQELHRESEFLSHPVFHTHRSETSMMRYLKQLADKDYALDRGMIPLGSCTMKLNAATEMEAVSWPEFNGLHPFAPAADTQGYLVMMSHLETWLSELTGYDSISLQPNAGSQGEYAGLLAIRGYHRSRGDDHRTICLIPSSAHGTNAASAVLVGMQVVVVACKDNGDVDIDDVLAKIAEHGDNLAALMVTYP
;
A
#
# COMPACT_ATOMS: atom_id res chain seq x y z
N ALA A 1 10.84 -31.33 15.45
CA ALA A 1 9.73 -30.59 16.06
C ALA A 1 8.48 -31.45 15.91
N ASP A 2 7.82 -31.78 17.02
CA ASP A 2 6.71 -32.73 17.04
C ASP A 2 5.35 -31.99 17.02
N THR A 3 5.36 -30.68 16.75
CA THR A 3 4.18 -29.82 16.78
C THR A 3 4.16 -28.90 15.56
N VAL A 4 2.99 -28.79 14.94
CA VAL A 4 2.69 -27.85 13.86
C VAL A 4 1.59 -26.92 14.35
N SER A 5 1.80 -25.62 14.21
CA SER A 5 0.80 -24.61 14.52
C SER A 5 0.23 -24.00 13.24
N LEU A 6 -1.07 -23.78 13.21
CA LEU A 6 -1.79 -23.18 12.09
C LEU A 6 -2.62 -22.01 12.60
N SER A 7 -2.60 -20.90 11.85
CA SER A 7 -3.51 -19.79 12.10
C SER A 7 -4.78 -20.01 11.28
N LEU A 8 -5.92 -19.87 11.95
CA LEU A 8 -7.25 -20.03 11.36
C LEU A 8 -8.02 -18.72 11.49
N ASP A 9 -8.84 -18.44 10.51
CA ASP A 9 -9.77 -17.31 10.51
C ASP A 9 -11.20 -17.76 10.20
N GLU A 10 -12.12 -16.85 10.11
CA GLU A 10 -13.52 -17.12 9.80
C GLU A 10 -13.73 -17.79 8.44
N THR A 11 -12.83 -17.60 7.47
CA THR A 11 -12.91 -18.24 6.16
C THR A 11 -12.51 -19.71 6.22
N SER A 12 -11.66 -20.05 7.17
CA SER A 12 -11.18 -21.42 7.39
C SER A 12 -12.22 -22.31 8.07
N VAL A 13 -13.11 -21.70 8.87
CA VAL A 13 -14.10 -22.42 9.71
C VAL A 13 -15.43 -22.63 9.00
N GLY A 14 -15.72 -21.85 7.96
CA GLY A 14 -17.04 -21.78 7.30
C GLY A 14 -17.40 -22.89 6.31
N GLY A 15 -16.61 -23.94 6.16
CA GLY A 15 -16.94 -25.08 5.29
C GLY A 15 -16.95 -24.80 3.79
N HIS A 16 -16.49 -23.65 3.35
CA HIS A 16 -16.42 -23.23 1.93
C HIS A 16 -15.02 -23.38 1.33
N THR A 17 -14.19 -24.22 1.89
CA THR A 17 -12.96 -24.61 1.18
C THR A 17 -13.34 -25.52 0.03
N GLY A 18 -13.64 -24.91 -1.12
CA GLY A 18 -14.08 -25.61 -2.35
C GLY A 18 -13.06 -26.60 -2.93
N ILE A 19 -12.04 -26.96 -2.19
CA ILE A 19 -11.00 -27.90 -2.60
C ILE A 19 -11.13 -29.24 -1.85
N LEU A 20 -11.77 -29.25 -0.68
CA LEU A 20 -11.89 -30.47 0.12
C LEU A 20 -13.34 -30.60 0.63
N ASN A 21 -14.04 -31.65 0.18
CA ASN A 21 -15.36 -32.05 0.65
C ASN A 21 -15.27 -32.57 2.09
N GLY A 22 -15.03 -31.71 3.06
CA GLY A 22 -14.91 -32.10 4.47
C GLY A 22 -14.58 -30.95 5.38
N SER A 23 -14.58 -31.15 6.70
CA SER A 23 -14.14 -30.16 7.65
C SER A 23 -12.63 -29.90 7.51
N LEU A 24 -12.18 -28.69 7.88
CA LEU A 24 -10.74 -28.35 7.90
C LEU A 24 -9.93 -29.39 8.69
N GLU A 25 -10.49 -29.91 9.77
CA GLU A 25 -9.86 -30.96 10.59
C GLU A 25 -9.62 -32.24 9.81
N GLN A 26 -10.57 -32.65 8.97
CA GLN A 26 -10.40 -33.82 8.09
C GLN A 26 -9.34 -33.56 7.02
N ALA A 27 -9.32 -32.36 6.46
CA ALA A 27 -8.31 -31.96 5.50
C ALA A 27 -6.90 -32.02 6.11
N LEU A 28 -6.72 -31.46 7.29
CA LEU A 28 -5.46 -31.48 8.03
C LEU A 28 -5.06 -32.92 8.40
N ALA A 29 -5.99 -33.72 8.91
CA ALA A 29 -5.74 -35.12 9.23
C ALA A 29 -5.26 -35.91 7.99
N THR A 30 -5.81 -35.59 6.82
CA THR A 30 -5.39 -36.20 5.56
C THR A 30 -3.98 -35.78 5.17
N VAL A 31 -3.69 -34.46 5.20
CA VAL A 31 -2.38 -33.90 4.83
C VAL A 31 -1.25 -34.42 5.71
N PHE A 32 -1.53 -34.57 7.02
CA PHE A 32 -0.55 -35.04 8.00
C PHE A 32 -0.61 -36.55 8.23
N GLU A 33 -1.36 -37.30 7.42
CA GLU A 33 -1.49 -38.76 7.51
C GLU A 33 -1.83 -39.25 8.93
N LEU A 34 -2.80 -38.59 9.59
CA LEU A 34 -3.24 -38.90 10.95
C LEU A 34 -4.46 -39.84 10.92
N PRO A 35 -4.30 -41.16 10.83
CA PRO A 35 -5.42 -42.09 10.78
C PRO A 35 -6.16 -42.13 12.14
N GLY A 36 -7.47 -41.94 12.08
CA GLY A 36 -8.30 -42.01 13.28
C GLY A 36 -8.27 -40.76 14.17
N TYR A 37 -7.88 -39.61 13.61
CA TYR A 37 -7.93 -38.34 14.32
C TYR A 37 -9.37 -38.05 14.78
N VAL A 38 -9.57 -37.97 16.10
CA VAL A 38 -10.77 -37.46 16.73
C VAL A 38 -10.40 -36.11 17.31
N GLY A 39 -10.97 -35.03 16.76
CA GLY A 39 -10.72 -33.70 17.26
C GLY A 39 -10.89 -33.58 18.76
N HIS A 40 -9.86 -33.15 19.43
CA HIS A 40 -9.96 -32.83 20.87
C HIS A 40 -10.08 -31.31 20.99
N SER A 41 -11.14 -30.88 21.69
CA SER A 41 -11.17 -29.50 22.17
C SER A 41 -9.97 -29.31 23.11
N ALA A 42 -9.02 -28.49 22.69
CA ALA A 42 -7.90 -28.11 23.53
C ALA A 42 -8.37 -27.08 24.58
N GLU A 43 -9.18 -27.53 25.57
CA GLU A 43 -9.32 -26.76 26.80
C GLU A 43 -7.92 -26.63 27.41
N GLY A 44 -7.35 -25.43 27.41
CA GLY A 44 -6.09 -25.15 28.06
C GLY A 44 -4.84 -25.14 27.20
N ALA A 45 -4.96 -24.91 25.87
CA ALA A 45 -3.80 -24.80 24.97
C ALA A 45 -2.87 -23.60 25.31
N LEU A 46 -3.36 -22.59 26.02
CA LEU A 46 -2.55 -21.48 26.47
C LEU A 46 -2.04 -21.72 27.90
N PRO A 47 -0.74 -21.54 28.16
CA PRO A 47 -0.19 -21.52 29.51
C PRO A 47 -0.96 -20.53 30.39
N GLN A 48 -1.17 -20.91 31.66
CA GLN A 48 -1.98 -20.11 32.60
C GLN A 48 -1.45 -18.68 32.77
N GLU A 49 -0.12 -18.53 32.73
CA GLU A 49 0.55 -17.23 32.82
C GLU A 49 0.27 -16.28 31.65
N LEU A 50 -0.26 -16.82 30.54
CA LEU A 50 -0.67 -16.03 29.35
C LEU A 50 -2.17 -15.73 29.36
N HIS A 51 -2.92 -16.24 30.34
CA HIS A 51 -4.33 -15.92 30.44
C HIS A 51 -4.50 -14.46 30.87
N ARG A 52 -5.47 -13.79 30.26
CA ARG A 52 -5.81 -12.42 30.64
C ARG A 52 -6.51 -12.41 31.99
N GLU A 53 -5.94 -11.69 32.94
CA GLU A 53 -6.54 -11.46 34.26
C GLU A 53 -7.21 -10.07 34.35
N SER A 54 -6.90 -9.18 33.42
CA SER A 54 -7.47 -7.82 33.40
C SER A 54 -8.81 -7.79 32.64
N GLU A 55 -9.72 -6.92 33.08
CA GLU A 55 -10.91 -6.59 32.30
C GLU A 55 -10.53 -5.97 30.95
N PHE A 56 -11.33 -6.22 29.91
CA PHE A 56 -11.17 -5.63 28.59
C PHE A 56 -12.50 -5.12 28.05
N LEU A 57 -12.44 -4.19 27.11
CA LEU A 57 -13.62 -3.55 26.52
C LEU A 57 -14.60 -3.00 27.59
N SER A 58 -14.06 -2.45 28.69
CA SER A 58 -14.84 -1.95 29.82
C SER A 58 -15.55 -0.62 29.51
N HIS A 59 -15.14 0.11 28.46
CA HIS A 59 -15.81 1.34 28.08
C HIS A 59 -17.26 1.08 27.62
N PRO A 60 -18.24 1.91 28.08
CA PRO A 60 -19.65 1.70 27.78
C PRO A 60 -20.01 1.58 26.30
N VAL A 61 -19.25 2.19 25.40
CA VAL A 61 -19.47 2.13 23.95
C VAL A 61 -19.53 0.69 23.42
N PHE A 62 -18.74 -0.21 23.98
CA PHE A 62 -18.72 -1.63 23.59
C PHE A 62 -19.96 -2.41 24.01
N HIS A 63 -20.80 -1.82 24.85
CA HIS A 63 -21.99 -2.47 25.43
C HIS A 63 -23.30 -1.78 25.07
N THR A 64 -23.25 -0.60 24.48
CA THR A 64 -24.43 0.24 24.25
C THR A 64 -25.13 -0.04 22.92
N HIS A 65 -24.38 -0.30 21.85
CA HIS A 65 -24.90 -0.38 20.47
C HIS A 65 -25.03 -1.83 20.00
N ARG A 66 -25.92 -2.59 20.61
CA ARG A 66 -26.05 -4.05 20.40
C ARG A 66 -27.14 -4.45 19.39
N SER A 67 -27.96 -3.54 18.92
CA SER A 67 -28.89 -3.80 17.83
C SER A 67 -28.39 -3.20 16.53
N GLU A 68 -28.78 -3.79 15.40
CA GLU A 68 -28.43 -3.28 14.06
C GLU A 68 -28.76 -1.79 13.92
N THR A 69 -29.98 -1.39 14.25
CA THR A 69 -30.42 0.02 14.17
C THR A 69 -29.60 0.92 15.07
N SER A 70 -29.27 0.50 16.30
CA SER A 70 -28.46 1.28 17.23
C SER A 70 -27.03 1.45 16.70
N MET A 71 -26.45 0.39 16.16
CA MET A 71 -25.12 0.40 15.56
C MET A 71 -25.07 1.31 14.31
N MET A 72 -26.04 1.18 13.41
CA MET A 72 -26.13 2.04 12.22
C MET A 72 -26.20 3.54 12.57
N ARG A 73 -27.01 3.88 13.57
CA ARG A 73 -27.11 5.29 14.05
C ARG A 73 -25.81 5.76 14.70
N TYR A 74 -25.15 4.92 15.45
CA TYR A 74 -23.86 5.23 16.05
C TYR A 74 -22.77 5.44 15.00
N LEU A 75 -22.66 4.55 14.01
CA LEU A 75 -21.75 4.69 12.90
C LEU A 75 -22.00 5.97 12.10
N LYS A 76 -23.28 6.31 11.84
CA LYS A 76 -23.64 7.57 11.20
C LYS A 76 -23.21 8.78 12.03
N GLN A 77 -23.42 8.74 13.34
CA GLN A 77 -22.99 9.80 14.26
C GLN A 77 -21.48 9.99 14.26
N LEU A 78 -20.70 8.91 14.15
CA LEU A 78 -19.24 8.98 14.03
C LEU A 78 -18.82 9.55 12.68
N ALA A 79 -19.41 9.05 11.60
CA ALA A 79 -19.13 9.54 10.25
C ALA A 79 -19.44 11.03 10.07
N ASP A 80 -20.50 11.55 10.78
CA ASP A 80 -20.87 12.96 10.72
C ASP A 80 -19.89 13.90 11.42
N LYS A 81 -18.95 13.37 12.19
CA LYS A 81 -17.87 14.15 12.82
C LYS A 81 -16.68 14.38 11.88
N ASP A 82 -16.64 13.68 10.77
CA ASP A 82 -15.57 13.78 9.78
C ASP A 82 -16.06 14.47 8.51
N TYR A 83 -15.13 14.92 7.69
CA TYR A 83 -15.44 15.48 6.38
C TYR A 83 -15.91 14.41 5.41
N ALA A 84 -16.95 14.77 4.65
CA ALA A 84 -17.40 13.98 3.50
C ALA A 84 -17.65 14.92 2.32
N LEU A 85 -17.51 14.44 1.10
CA LEU A 85 -17.65 15.23 -0.12
C LEU A 85 -19.04 15.82 -0.31
N ASP A 86 -20.07 15.22 0.29
CA ASP A 86 -21.45 15.70 0.27
C ASP A 86 -21.73 16.79 1.32
N ARG A 87 -20.74 17.12 2.18
CA ARG A 87 -20.92 18.06 3.29
C ARG A 87 -19.96 19.25 3.27
N GLY A 88 -18.92 19.22 2.46
CA GLY A 88 -17.98 20.31 2.38
C GLY A 88 -16.79 20.06 1.48
N MET A 89 -16.00 21.10 1.29
CA MET A 89 -14.75 21.01 0.53
C MET A 89 -13.63 20.51 1.43
N ILE A 90 -12.79 19.63 0.87
CA ILE A 90 -11.59 19.15 1.55
C ILE A 90 -10.56 20.26 1.56
N PRO A 91 -9.94 20.58 2.71
CA PRO A 91 -8.99 21.68 2.84
C PRO A 91 -7.64 21.41 2.18
N LEU A 92 -7.33 20.15 1.87
CA LEU A 92 -6.10 19.71 1.21
C LEU A 92 -6.45 19.06 -0.13
N GLY A 93 -5.50 19.05 -1.06
CA GLY A 93 -5.68 18.48 -2.39
C GLY A 93 -5.90 16.97 -2.39
N SER A 94 -5.20 16.25 -3.18
CA SER A 94 -5.51 14.86 -3.55
C SER A 94 -5.29 13.78 -2.49
N CYS A 95 -4.73 14.09 -1.34
CA CYS A 95 -4.13 13.09 -0.45
C CYS A 95 -5.08 12.01 0.08
N THR A 96 -6.39 12.26 0.13
CA THR A 96 -7.33 11.35 0.80
C THR A 96 -8.55 10.95 -0.01
N MET A 97 -8.87 11.66 -1.09
CA MET A 97 -10.14 11.44 -1.77
C MET A 97 -9.93 11.11 -3.25
N LYS A 98 -9.60 9.87 -3.51
CA LYS A 98 -9.60 9.30 -4.86
C LYS A 98 -11.03 8.85 -5.18
N LEU A 99 -11.76 9.69 -5.91
CA LEU A 99 -13.11 9.34 -6.33
C LEU A 99 -13.06 8.35 -7.48
N ASN A 100 -13.61 7.19 -7.25
CA ASN A 100 -13.84 6.18 -8.28
C ASN A 100 -15.34 5.92 -8.37
N ALA A 101 -15.82 5.60 -9.56
CA ALA A 101 -17.18 5.15 -9.72
C ALA A 101 -17.42 3.84 -8.94
N ALA A 102 -18.61 3.67 -8.35
CA ALA A 102 -18.94 2.46 -7.60
C ALA A 102 -18.77 1.20 -8.47
N THR A 103 -19.10 1.27 -9.74
CA THR A 103 -18.94 0.16 -10.70
C THR A 103 -17.45 -0.20 -10.94
N GLU A 104 -16.56 0.77 -10.93
CA GLU A 104 -15.11 0.51 -11.03
C GLU A 104 -14.59 -0.20 -9.79
N MET A 105 -15.08 0.19 -8.62
CA MET A 105 -14.69 -0.41 -7.34
C MET A 105 -15.32 -1.79 -7.11
N GLU A 106 -16.43 -2.09 -7.77
CA GLU A 106 -17.11 -3.38 -7.64
C GLU A 106 -16.20 -4.55 -8.04
N ALA A 107 -15.44 -4.41 -9.11
CA ALA A 107 -14.55 -5.45 -9.62
C ALA A 107 -13.48 -5.88 -8.60
N VAL A 108 -13.04 -4.98 -7.72
CA VAL A 108 -12.05 -5.28 -6.66
C VAL A 108 -12.60 -6.30 -5.65
N SER A 109 -13.92 -6.36 -5.48
CA SER A 109 -14.60 -7.28 -4.55
C SER A 109 -14.91 -8.67 -5.15
N TRP A 110 -14.69 -8.87 -6.44
CA TRP A 110 -14.92 -10.17 -7.06
C TRP A 110 -13.90 -11.21 -6.56
N PRO A 111 -14.35 -12.42 -6.20
CA PRO A 111 -13.46 -13.46 -5.67
C PRO A 111 -12.29 -13.81 -6.59
N GLU A 112 -12.50 -13.72 -7.90
CA GLU A 112 -11.49 -13.97 -8.93
C GLU A 112 -10.32 -12.98 -8.84
N PHE A 113 -10.55 -11.78 -8.28
CA PHE A 113 -9.51 -10.77 -8.07
C PHE A 113 -9.02 -10.74 -6.61
N ASN A 114 -9.92 -10.68 -5.63
CA ASN A 114 -9.50 -10.50 -4.25
C ASN A 114 -9.15 -11.79 -3.51
N GLY A 115 -9.56 -12.95 -4.05
CA GLY A 115 -9.31 -14.26 -3.44
C GLY A 115 -7.93 -14.86 -3.70
N LEU A 116 -7.09 -14.21 -4.51
CA LEU A 116 -5.75 -14.72 -4.82
C LEU A 116 -4.71 -14.18 -3.81
N HIS A 117 -3.90 -15.09 -3.29
CA HIS A 117 -2.79 -14.70 -2.43
C HIS A 117 -1.68 -14.02 -3.26
N PRO A 118 -1.04 -12.93 -2.76
CA PRO A 118 0.03 -12.22 -3.49
C PRO A 118 1.22 -13.08 -3.90
N PHE A 119 1.48 -14.18 -3.18
CA PHE A 119 2.55 -15.14 -3.47
C PHE A 119 2.05 -16.45 -4.07
N ALA A 120 0.86 -16.45 -4.67
CA ALA A 120 0.40 -17.60 -5.44
C ALA A 120 1.38 -17.90 -6.60
N PRO A 121 1.56 -19.18 -6.99
CA PRO A 121 2.45 -19.53 -8.08
C PRO A 121 2.07 -18.81 -9.38
N ALA A 122 3.07 -18.38 -10.15
CA ALA A 122 2.84 -17.65 -11.41
C ALA A 122 1.96 -18.43 -12.41
N ALA A 123 1.98 -19.76 -12.38
CA ALA A 123 1.11 -20.59 -13.21
C ALA A 123 -0.38 -20.38 -12.90
N ASP A 124 -0.71 -20.06 -11.67
CA ASP A 124 -2.10 -19.87 -11.19
C ASP A 124 -2.57 -18.41 -11.31
N THR A 125 -1.68 -17.48 -11.65
CA THR A 125 -1.94 -16.04 -11.68
C THR A 125 -1.76 -15.41 -13.07
N GLN A 126 -1.82 -16.20 -14.13
CA GLN A 126 -1.57 -15.74 -15.50
C GLN A 126 -2.48 -14.56 -15.91
N GLY A 127 -3.75 -14.55 -15.50
CA GLY A 127 -4.67 -13.45 -15.77
C GLY A 127 -4.18 -12.12 -15.20
N TYR A 128 -3.66 -12.13 -13.97
CA TYR A 128 -3.06 -10.94 -13.35
C TYR A 128 -1.83 -10.46 -14.10
N LEU A 129 -0.95 -11.36 -14.51
CA LEU A 129 0.26 -11.00 -15.26
C LEU A 129 -0.07 -10.36 -16.60
N VAL A 130 -1.07 -10.88 -17.31
CA VAL A 130 -1.56 -10.30 -18.57
C VAL A 130 -2.17 -8.92 -18.35
N MET A 131 -3.01 -8.77 -17.32
CA MET A 131 -3.63 -7.48 -16.99
C MET A 131 -2.57 -6.42 -16.66
N MET A 132 -1.59 -6.74 -15.84
CA MET A 132 -0.49 -5.84 -15.49
C MET A 132 0.34 -5.46 -16.72
N SER A 133 0.68 -6.42 -17.57
CA SER A 133 1.43 -6.17 -18.82
C SER A 133 0.68 -5.25 -19.78
N HIS A 134 -0.64 -5.41 -19.91
CA HIS A 134 -1.45 -4.50 -20.72
C HIS A 134 -1.44 -3.09 -20.15
N LEU A 135 -1.58 -2.94 -18.83
CA LEU A 135 -1.56 -1.63 -18.18
C LEU A 135 -0.20 -0.94 -18.33
N GLU A 136 0.90 -1.67 -18.14
CA GLU A 136 2.26 -1.15 -18.36
C GLU A 136 2.46 -0.67 -19.80
N THR A 137 1.96 -1.43 -20.78
CA THR A 137 2.01 -1.08 -22.20
C THR A 137 1.22 0.21 -22.47
N TRP A 138 -0.02 0.29 -22.00
CA TRP A 138 -0.86 1.48 -22.21
C TRP A 138 -0.27 2.72 -21.56
N LEU A 139 0.27 2.59 -20.34
CA LEU A 139 0.93 3.70 -19.67
C LEU A 139 2.20 4.14 -20.39
N SER A 140 3.00 3.22 -20.91
CA SER A 140 4.17 3.54 -21.73
C SER A 140 3.79 4.31 -23.00
N GLU A 141 2.75 3.86 -23.71
CA GLU A 141 2.24 4.55 -24.91
C GLU A 141 1.72 5.95 -24.60
N LEU A 142 0.98 6.11 -23.49
CA LEU A 142 0.39 7.39 -23.10
C LEU A 142 1.43 8.42 -22.62
N THR A 143 2.48 7.97 -21.95
CA THR A 143 3.48 8.85 -21.33
C THR A 143 4.74 9.02 -22.16
N GLY A 144 5.00 8.12 -23.10
CA GLY A 144 6.23 8.09 -23.90
C GLY A 144 7.45 7.54 -23.15
N TYR A 145 7.27 6.93 -21.98
CA TYR A 145 8.35 6.25 -21.28
C TYR A 145 8.66 4.87 -21.90
N ASP A 146 9.92 4.49 -21.89
CA ASP A 146 10.38 3.20 -22.42
C ASP A 146 9.85 2.01 -21.58
N SER A 147 9.65 2.22 -20.28
CA SER A 147 9.12 1.20 -19.38
C SER A 147 8.40 1.83 -18.19
N ILE A 148 7.44 1.08 -17.68
CA ILE A 148 6.63 1.42 -16.49
C ILE A 148 6.76 0.29 -15.48
N SER A 149 6.71 0.62 -14.20
CA SER A 149 6.59 -0.36 -13.11
C SER A 149 5.35 -0.06 -12.27
N LEU A 150 4.54 -1.09 -12.06
CA LEU A 150 3.36 -1.04 -11.19
C LEU A 150 3.66 -1.51 -9.74
N GLN A 151 4.94 -1.74 -9.40
CA GLN A 151 5.35 -2.23 -8.08
C GLN A 151 5.17 -1.22 -6.94
N PRO A 152 5.39 0.10 -7.12
CA PRO A 152 5.21 1.06 -6.04
C PRO A 152 3.76 1.08 -5.54
N ASN A 153 3.57 0.94 -4.22
CA ASN A 153 2.23 0.91 -3.59
C ASN A 153 1.65 2.31 -3.29
N ALA A 154 2.47 3.35 -3.40
CA ALA A 154 2.06 4.73 -3.14
C ALA A 154 2.93 5.71 -3.94
N GLY A 155 2.48 6.96 -4.10
CA GLY A 155 3.22 8.01 -4.79
C GLY A 155 4.63 8.22 -4.24
N SER A 156 4.79 8.24 -2.91
CA SER A 156 6.11 8.36 -2.26
C SER A 156 7.05 7.19 -2.57
N GLN A 157 6.52 5.99 -2.74
CA GLN A 157 7.31 4.82 -3.16
C GLN A 157 7.69 4.90 -4.64
N GLY A 158 6.82 5.49 -5.47
CA GLY A 158 7.13 5.80 -6.87
C GLY A 158 8.26 6.82 -7.00
N GLU A 159 8.22 7.90 -6.21
CA GLU A 159 9.31 8.87 -6.11
C GLU A 159 10.63 8.20 -5.73
N TYR A 160 10.60 7.41 -4.67
CA TYR A 160 11.77 6.68 -4.18
C TYR A 160 12.32 5.70 -5.23
N ALA A 161 11.46 4.92 -5.87
CA ALA A 161 11.85 3.97 -6.92
C ALA A 161 12.48 4.69 -8.13
N GLY A 162 11.88 5.80 -8.57
CA GLY A 162 12.43 6.62 -9.65
C GLY A 162 13.80 7.19 -9.33
N LEU A 163 13.98 7.73 -8.13
CA LEU A 163 15.26 8.26 -7.68
C LEU A 163 16.32 7.16 -7.50
N LEU A 164 15.93 5.96 -7.05
CA LEU A 164 16.82 4.80 -7.03
C LEU A 164 17.30 4.41 -8.43
N ALA A 165 16.41 4.43 -9.42
CA ALA A 165 16.75 4.15 -10.81
C ALA A 165 17.74 5.20 -11.35
N ILE A 166 17.50 6.50 -11.12
CA ILE A 166 18.41 7.60 -11.48
C ILE A 166 19.77 7.40 -10.79
N ARG A 167 19.78 7.09 -9.51
CA ARG A 167 21.02 6.83 -8.77
C ARG A 167 21.78 5.62 -9.32
N GLY A 168 21.05 4.55 -9.61
CA GLY A 168 21.60 3.35 -10.27
C GLY A 168 22.19 3.65 -11.65
N TYR A 169 21.52 4.46 -12.44
CA TYR A 169 22.00 4.90 -13.74
C TYR A 169 23.35 5.63 -13.63
N HIS A 170 23.46 6.64 -12.75
CA HIS A 170 24.72 7.36 -12.57
C HIS A 170 25.84 6.43 -12.11
N ARG A 171 25.58 5.56 -11.13
CA ARG A 171 26.57 4.58 -10.65
C ARG A 171 27.04 3.62 -11.74
N SER A 172 26.15 3.14 -12.58
CA SER A 172 26.51 2.22 -13.66
C SER A 172 27.43 2.82 -14.70
N ARG A 173 27.51 4.17 -14.73
CA ARG A 173 28.39 4.94 -15.64
C ARG A 173 29.67 5.44 -14.97
N GLY A 174 29.87 5.14 -13.69
CA GLY A 174 30.99 5.65 -12.91
C GLY A 174 30.81 7.08 -12.40
N ASP A 175 29.58 7.62 -12.46
CA ASP A 175 29.25 8.99 -12.07
C ASP A 175 28.73 9.04 -10.62
N ASP A 176 29.36 8.33 -9.71
CA ASP A 176 28.96 8.26 -8.28
C ASP A 176 28.95 9.62 -7.57
N HIS A 177 29.71 10.58 -8.07
CA HIS A 177 29.78 11.95 -7.58
C HIS A 177 28.50 12.75 -7.82
N ARG A 178 27.65 12.35 -8.77
CA ARG A 178 26.37 13.00 -9.04
C ARG A 178 25.37 12.67 -7.93
N THR A 179 25.24 13.59 -6.99
CA THR A 179 24.41 13.41 -5.79
C THR A 179 23.42 14.54 -5.55
N ILE A 180 23.44 15.61 -6.34
CA ILE A 180 22.57 16.77 -6.14
C ILE A 180 21.21 16.53 -6.81
N CYS A 181 20.14 16.71 -6.04
CA CYS A 181 18.76 16.75 -6.54
C CYS A 181 18.19 18.15 -6.33
N LEU A 182 17.83 18.83 -7.42
CA LEU A 182 17.16 20.12 -7.35
C LEU A 182 15.67 19.92 -7.08
N ILE A 183 15.13 20.60 -6.09
CA ILE A 183 13.72 20.48 -5.69
C ILE A 183 13.15 21.88 -5.44
N PRO A 184 12.03 22.28 -6.08
CA PRO A 184 11.39 23.55 -5.82
C PRO A 184 10.91 23.70 -4.37
N SER A 185 10.97 24.93 -3.86
CA SER A 185 10.53 25.23 -2.48
C SER A 185 9.05 24.97 -2.23
N SER A 186 8.23 24.90 -3.28
CA SER A 186 6.81 24.55 -3.22
C SER A 186 6.54 23.03 -3.18
N ALA A 187 7.58 22.20 -3.34
CA ALA A 187 7.41 20.76 -3.39
C ALA A 187 6.94 20.18 -2.06
N HIS A 188 6.21 19.08 -2.13
CA HIS A 188 5.81 18.35 -0.93
C HIS A 188 7.04 17.80 -0.18
N GLY A 189 6.96 17.69 1.14
CA GLY A 189 8.07 17.21 1.99
C GLY A 189 8.57 15.81 1.63
N THR A 190 7.73 14.95 1.05
CA THR A 190 8.12 13.62 0.58
C THR A 190 9.17 13.66 -0.53
N ASN A 191 9.16 14.68 -1.37
CA ASN A 191 10.15 14.84 -2.44
C ASN A 191 11.57 14.93 -1.87
N ALA A 192 11.76 15.80 -0.89
CA ALA A 192 13.04 15.94 -0.19
C ALA A 192 13.41 14.68 0.60
N ALA A 193 12.43 14.07 1.30
CA ALA A 193 12.65 12.84 2.04
C ALA A 193 13.09 11.68 1.14
N SER A 194 12.44 11.49 -0.01
CA SER A 194 12.80 10.45 -0.98
C SER A 194 14.19 10.66 -1.56
N ALA A 195 14.58 11.91 -1.85
CA ALA A 195 15.94 12.23 -2.33
C ALA A 195 17.01 11.89 -1.28
N VAL A 196 16.77 12.24 -0.02
CA VAL A 196 17.70 11.92 1.09
C VAL A 196 17.80 10.40 1.31
N LEU A 197 16.68 9.68 1.23
CA LEU A 197 16.67 8.21 1.40
C LEU A 197 17.54 7.48 0.37
N VAL A 198 17.64 7.98 -0.86
CA VAL A 198 18.51 7.39 -1.89
C VAL A 198 19.95 7.90 -1.81
N GLY A 199 20.29 8.73 -0.82
CA GLY A 199 21.62 9.27 -0.61
C GLY A 199 21.93 10.48 -1.52
N MET A 200 20.92 11.22 -1.99
CA MET A 200 21.09 12.49 -2.67
C MET A 200 21.04 13.65 -1.68
N GLN A 201 21.69 14.75 -2.07
CA GLN A 201 21.64 16.03 -1.37
C GLN A 201 20.60 16.92 -2.05
N VAL A 202 19.69 17.47 -1.25
CA VAL A 202 18.65 18.36 -1.75
C VAL A 202 19.19 19.79 -1.85
N VAL A 203 19.07 20.39 -3.02
CA VAL A 203 19.29 21.81 -3.25
C VAL A 203 17.94 22.43 -3.63
N VAL A 204 17.51 23.38 -2.81
CA VAL A 204 16.21 24.03 -2.99
C VAL A 204 16.30 25.08 -4.10
N VAL A 205 15.34 25.00 -5.02
CA VAL A 205 15.12 26.01 -6.07
C VAL A 205 14.00 26.95 -5.63
N ALA A 206 14.17 28.24 -5.84
CA ALA A 206 13.18 29.25 -5.50
C ALA A 206 11.92 29.12 -6.37
N CYS A 207 10.79 29.56 -5.82
CA CYS A 207 9.56 29.79 -6.57
C CYS A 207 9.24 31.29 -6.58
N LYS A 208 8.62 31.76 -7.65
CA LYS A 208 8.14 33.14 -7.79
C LYS A 208 6.86 33.36 -6.96
N ASP A 209 6.50 34.61 -6.76
CA ASP A 209 5.29 34.99 -5.99
C ASP A 209 3.98 34.43 -6.58
N ASN A 210 3.96 34.16 -7.89
CA ASN A 210 2.83 33.54 -8.56
C ASN A 210 2.78 32.01 -8.44
N GLY A 211 3.75 31.39 -7.75
CA GLY A 211 3.86 29.95 -7.54
C GLY A 211 4.68 29.20 -8.58
N ASP A 212 5.08 29.82 -9.68
CA ASP A 212 5.92 29.20 -10.69
C ASP A 212 7.33 28.92 -10.16
N VAL A 213 7.96 27.87 -10.65
CA VAL A 213 9.39 27.62 -10.40
C VAL A 213 10.21 28.76 -11.03
N ASP A 214 11.14 29.31 -10.28
CA ASP A 214 12.05 30.33 -10.78
C ASP A 214 13.12 29.71 -11.68
N ILE A 215 12.93 29.85 -12.98
CA ILE A 215 13.83 29.30 -14.00
C ILE A 215 15.23 29.90 -13.92
N ASP A 216 15.35 31.18 -13.58
CA ASP A 216 16.64 31.81 -13.44
C ASP A 216 17.44 31.21 -12.27
N ASP A 217 16.77 30.90 -11.15
CA ASP A 217 17.41 30.19 -10.05
C ASP A 217 17.74 28.74 -10.42
N VAL A 218 16.88 28.03 -11.18
CA VAL A 218 17.20 26.70 -11.71
C VAL A 218 18.50 26.74 -12.51
N LEU A 219 18.62 27.69 -13.42
CA LEU A 219 19.82 27.82 -14.28
C LEU A 219 21.06 28.18 -13.45
N ALA A 220 20.93 29.06 -12.46
CA ALA A 220 21.99 29.37 -11.52
C ALA A 220 22.45 28.13 -10.72
N LYS A 221 21.53 27.33 -10.20
CA LYS A 221 21.84 26.08 -9.49
C LYS A 221 22.48 25.03 -10.38
N ILE A 222 22.04 24.92 -11.63
CA ILE A 222 22.67 24.03 -12.61
C ILE A 222 24.13 24.49 -12.88
N ALA A 223 24.36 25.78 -13.01
CA ALA A 223 25.72 26.33 -13.20
C ALA A 223 26.60 26.12 -11.97
N GLU A 224 26.04 26.27 -10.76
CA GLU A 224 26.75 26.09 -9.49
C GLU A 224 27.17 24.64 -9.24
N HIS A 225 26.25 23.70 -9.49
CA HIS A 225 26.46 22.30 -9.11
C HIS A 225 26.94 21.42 -10.28
N GLY A 226 26.76 21.84 -11.51
CA GLY A 226 27.37 21.26 -12.71
C GLY A 226 27.44 19.74 -12.73
N ASP A 227 28.64 19.22 -12.64
CA ASP A 227 28.90 17.78 -12.70
C ASP A 227 28.36 16.98 -11.53
N ASN A 228 28.03 17.62 -10.41
CA ASN A 228 27.45 16.94 -9.24
C ASN A 228 25.91 16.78 -9.35
N LEU A 229 25.29 17.41 -10.35
CA LEU A 229 23.86 17.35 -10.54
C LEU A 229 23.41 15.95 -11.01
N ALA A 230 22.51 15.33 -10.25
CA ALA A 230 21.95 14.03 -10.52
C ALA A 230 20.53 14.11 -11.10
N ALA A 231 19.68 14.96 -10.53
CA ALA A 231 18.27 15.02 -10.88
C ALA A 231 17.64 16.40 -10.60
N LEU A 232 16.55 16.67 -11.28
CA LEU A 232 15.59 17.72 -10.95
C LEU A 232 14.25 17.05 -10.73
N MET A 233 13.62 17.29 -9.58
CA MET A 233 12.32 16.73 -9.21
C MET A 233 11.31 17.87 -9.09
N VAL A 234 10.32 17.88 -9.95
CA VAL A 234 9.23 18.87 -9.94
C VAL A 234 7.88 18.18 -9.81
N THR A 235 6.96 18.87 -9.17
CA THR A 235 5.56 18.46 -9.07
C THR A 235 4.69 19.55 -9.66
N TYR A 236 3.61 19.15 -10.30
CA TYR A 236 2.57 20.08 -10.73
C TYR A 236 1.55 20.22 -9.60
N PRO A 237 1.06 21.43 -9.34
CA PRO A 237 0.02 21.68 -8.35
C PRO A 237 -1.33 21.07 -8.76
#